data_314b78f4b42a0977b7ce1f46d6383a26
#
_entry.id   314b78f4b42a0977b7ce1f46d6383a26
#
_cell.length_a   1.000
_cell.length_b   1.000
_cell.length_c   1.000
_cell.angle_alpha   90.00
_cell.angle_beta   90.00
_cell.angle_gamma   90.00
#
_symmetry.space_group_name_H-M   'P 1'
#
loop_
_entity.id
_entity.type
_entity.pdbx_description
1 polymer ?
#
loop_
_entity_poly.entity_id
_entity_poly.type
_entity_poly.pdbx_seq_one_letter_code
_entity_poly.pdbx_strand_id
1 'polypeptide(L)'
;MTALAAWVCIGAPLVGAVVTPLLARVHPRVRDLGALLCSFVAAGAALSLLPELLHPERLPVEHTVAWLERPVRIGFGVLVDPLSIVLANVVAVISFVIMVYCVGYMKGDPAQTRFWMWMNGFIGSMLLLVLSSNLLFLFIGWKLVGVCSYGLIGFYYQDQRKYWIGGPPPTPFVKPSEAGLKALVVTGVGDMLMLGGILLMYFYAGTLNFLELYATAPTWLAAMGTSPGMVTLVSLLLLAGPLGKSAQFPLHEWLPEAMAGPSPVSALIHAATMVKSGVYLVARLVPLFYYGY
;
A
#
# COMPACT_ATOMS: atom_id res chain seq x y z
N MET A 1 -12.56 3.25 20.73
CA MET A 1 -11.25 3.91 20.54
C MET A 1 -10.46 3.27 19.40
N THR A 2 -10.48 1.96 19.27
CA THR A 2 -9.75 1.17 18.26
C THR A 2 -10.00 1.62 16.82
N ALA A 3 -11.27 1.78 16.41
CA ALA A 3 -11.61 2.28 15.08
C ALA A 3 -11.10 3.71 14.82
N LEU A 4 -11.16 4.59 15.81
CA LEU A 4 -10.63 5.96 15.69
C LEU A 4 -9.11 5.95 15.49
N ALA A 5 -8.38 5.10 16.22
CA ALA A 5 -6.94 4.95 16.05
C ALA A 5 -6.60 4.48 14.62
N ALA A 6 -7.36 3.53 14.06
CA ALA A 6 -7.17 3.09 12.68
C ALA A 6 -7.41 4.22 11.65
N TRP A 7 -8.45 5.04 11.84
CA TRP A 7 -8.71 6.21 10.99
C TRP A 7 -7.61 7.27 11.09
N VAL A 8 -7.13 7.55 12.30
CA VAL A 8 -6.01 8.49 12.52
C VAL A 8 -4.73 7.95 11.89
N CYS A 9 -4.49 6.65 12.00
CA CYS A 9 -3.33 5.99 11.41
C CYS A 9 -3.27 6.20 9.88
N ILE A 10 -4.41 6.09 9.19
CA ILE A 10 -4.53 6.33 7.74
C ILE A 10 -4.53 7.83 7.43
N GLY A 11 -5.34 8.59 8.16
CA GLY A 11 -5.66 9.97 7.82
C GLY A 11 -4.49 10.93 8.06
N ALA A 12 -3.73 10.75 9.14
CA ALA A 12 -2.65 11.66 9.49
C ALA A 12 -1.60 11.79 8.37
N PRO A 13 -1.02 10.71 7.81
CA PRO A 13 -0.05 10.86 6.73
C PRO A 13 -0.69 11.29 5.40
N LEU A 14 -1.94 10.91 5.09
CA LEU A 14 -2.63 11.42 3.89
C LEU A 14 -2.85 12.95 3.98
N VAL A 15 -3.27 13.45 5.14
CA VAL A 15 -3.34 14.90 5.41
C VAL A 15 -1.95 15.51 5.30
N GLY A 16 -0.92 14.88 5.84
CA GLY A 16 0.46 15.29 5.71
C GLY A 16 0.90 15.47 4.26
N ALA A 17 0.52 14.54 3.37
CA ALA A 17 0.83 14.64 1.94
C ALA A 17 0.21 15.90 1.30
N VAL A 18 -1.04 16.22 1.64
CA VAL A 18 -1.76 17.38 1.08
C VAL A 18 -1.29 18.71 1.69
N VAL A 19 -1.05 18.73 3.01
CA VAL A 19 -0.73 19.96 3.74
C VAL A 19 0.75 20.35 3.61
N THR A 20 1.65 19.42 3.41
CA THR A 20 3.09 19.69 3.28
C THR A 20 3.44 20.77 2.23
N PRO A 21 2.88 20.78 1.00
CA PRO A 21 3.13 21.84 0.04
C PRO A 21 2.65 23.23 0.50
N LEU A 22 1.57 23.27 1.31
CA LEU A 22 1.06 24.53 1.88
C LEU A 22 1.97 25.03 3.00
N LEU A 23 2.43 24.15 3.89
CA LEU A 23 3.38 24.49 4.95
C LEU A 23 4.73 24.97 4.38
N ALA A 24 5.13 24.46 3.23
CA ALA A 24 6.34 24.90 2.55
C ALA A 24 6.31 26.38 2.14
N ARG A 25 5.12 26.95 1.91
CA ARG A 25 4.95 28.37 1.61
C ARG A 25 5.17 29.27 2.83
N VAL A 26 5.01 28.73 4.03
CA VAL A 26 5.20 29.47 5.29
C VAL A 26 6.68 29.49 5.67
N HIS A 27 7.27 28.30 5.87
CA HIS A 27 8.69 28.17 6.22
C HIS A 27 9.17 26.73 6.04
N PRO A 28 10.41 26.48 5.55
CA PRO A 28 10.95 25.16 5.36
C PRO A 28 10.94 24.27 6.62
N ARG A 29 11.25 24.84 7.80
CA ARG A 29 11.20 24.09 9.08
C ARG A 29 9.78 23.66 9.45
N VAL A 30 8.78 24.51 9.19
CA VAL A 30 7.36 24.18 9.46
C VAL A 30 6.90 23.04 8.57
N ARG A 31 7.32 23.04 7.30
CA ARG A 31 7.10 21.94 6.36
C ARG A 31 7.68 20.63 6.89
N ASP A 32 8.97 20.63 7.28
CA ASP A 32 9.67 19.42 7.71
C ASP A 32 9.06 18.87 9.00
N LEU A 33 8.81 19.73 9.98
CA LEU A 33 8.16 19.36 11.24
C LEU A 33 6.73 18.86 11.03
N GLY A 34 5.96 19.53 10.17
CA GLY A 34 4.60 19.10 9.83
C GLY A 34 4.54 17.75 9.18
N ALA A 35 5.43 17.50 8.21
CA ALA A 35 5.53 16.19 7.56
C ALA A 35 5.92 15.08 8.56
N LEU A 36 6.87 15.36 9.44
CA LEU A 36 7.32 14.43 10.47
C LEU A 36 6.24 14.17 11.53
N LEU A 37 5.52 15.21 11.94
CA LEU A 37 4.44 15.10 12.92
C LEU A 37 3.32 14.18 12.42
N CYS A 38 2.94 14.31 11.15
CA CYS A 38 1.92 13.44 10.56
C CYS A 38 2.31 11.96 10.59
N SER A 39 3.57 11.64 10.29
CA SER A 39 4.06 10.26 10.37
C SER A 39 4.22 9.79 11.83
N PHE A 40 4.60 10.67 12.76
CA PHE A 40 4.65 10.39 14.19
C PHE A 40 3.26 10.06 14.76
N VAL A 41 2.25 10.85 14.41
CA VAL A 41 0.86 10.60 14.81
C VAL A 41 0.36 9.26 14.29
N ALA A 42 0.69 8.92 13.04
CA ALA A 42 0.34 7.60 12.50
C ALA A 42 1.03 6.46 13.25
N ALA A 43 2.32 6.61 13.59
CA ALA A 43 3.05 5.62 14.38
C ALA A 43 2.47 5.47 15.81
N GLY A 44 2.15 6.57 16.47
CA GLY A 44 1.50 6.56 17.78
C GLY A 44 0.12 5.89 17.75
N ALA A 45 -0.67 6.19 16.72
CA ALA A 45 -1.97 5.56 16.50
C ALA A 45 -1.84 4.06 16.25
N ALA A 46 -0.86 3.61 15.44
CA ALA A 46 -0.60 2.19 15.21
C ALA A 46 -0.15 1.48 16.49
N LEU A 47 0.75 2.08 17.27
CA LEU A 47 1.20 1.53 18.55
C LEU A 47 0.05 1.40 19.56
N SER A 48 -0.93 2.31 19.55
CA SER A 48 -2.11 2.24 20.42
C SER A 48 -3.04 1.05 20.11
N LEU A 49 -2.88 0.41 18.95
CA LEU A 49 -3.62 -0.82 18.58
C LEU A 49 -2.97 -2.09 19.13
N LEU A 50 -1.68 -2.09 19.51
CA LEU A 50 -0.98 -3.30 19.98
C LEU A 50 -1.62 -3.96 21.20
N PRO A 51 -2.13 -3.22 22.22
CA PRO A 51 -2.78 -3.85 23.37
C PRO A 51 -4.01 -4.69 23.01
N GLU A 52 -4.69 -4.42 21.90
CA GLU A 52 -5.83 -5.22 21.45
C GLU A 52 -5.44 -6.67 21.09
N LEU A 53 -4.17 -6.91 20.74
CA LEU A 53 -3.67 -8.28 20.51
C LEU A 53 -3.68 -9.15 21.77
N LEU A 54 -3.69 -8.55 22.96
CA LEU A 54 -3.79 -9.23 24.24
C LEU A 54 -5.25 -9.61 24.58
N HIS A 55 -6.20 -9.08 23.81
CA HIS A 55 -7.64 -9.28 23.98
C HIS A 55 -8.28 -9.77 22.68
N PRO A 56 -7.90 -10.98 22.18
CA PRO A 56 -8.37 -11.49 20.88
C PRO A 56 -9.90 -11.67 20.82
N GLU A 57 -10.56 -11.79 21.98
CA GLU A 57 -12.02 -11.87 22.09
C GLU A 57 -12.75 -10.60 21.64
N ARG A 58 -12.05 -9.45 21.57
CA ARG A 58 -12.59 -8.16 21.10
C ARG A 58 -12.39 -7.94 19.61
N LEU A 59 -11.62 -8.79 18.96
CA LEU A 59 -11.31 -8.70 17.54
C LEU A 59 -12.14 -9.70 16.73
N PRO A 60 -12.48 -9.40 15.47
CA PRO A 60 -12.16 -8.19 14.73
C PRO A 60 -13.06 -7.00 15.08
N VAL A 61 -12.52 -5.77 14.98
CA VAL A 61 -13.29 -4.53 15.07
C VAL A 61 -13.41 -3.93 13.68
N GLU A 62 -14.63 -3.78 13.21
CA GLU A 62 -14.93 -3.11 11.95
C GLU A 62 -15.71 -1.82 12.19
N HIS A 63 -15.35 -0.78 11.46
CA HIS A 63 -16.11 0.47 11.40
C HIS A 63 -16.21 0.92 9.95
N THR A 64 -17.43 0.91 9.43
CA THR A 64 -17.70 1.24 8.03
C THR A 64 -18.67 2.41 7.94
N VAL A 65 -18.35 3.38 7.07
CA VAL A 65 -19.21 4.48 6.68
C VAL A 65 -19.77 4.16 5.28
N ALA A 66 -21.08 4.24 5.11
CA ALA A 66 -21.70 4.01 3.81
C ALA A 66 -21.19 5.06 2.81
N TRP A 67 -20.66 4.61 1.67
CA TRP A 67 -20.17 5.46 0.59
C TRP A 67 -21.09 5.37 -0.64
N LEU A 68 -21.46 4.15 -1.03
CA LEU A 68 -22.37 3.88 -2.12
C LEU A 68 -23.39 2.85 -1.68
N GLU A 69 -24.70 3.17 -1.81
CA GLU A 69 -25.76 2.27 -1.37
C GLU A 69 -26.50 1.57 -2.52
N ARG A 70 -26.47 2.18 -3.70
CA ARG A 70 -27.08 1.63 -4.93
C ARG A 70 -26.26 2.02 -6.17
N PRO A 71 -26.12 1.16 -7.18
CA PRO A 71 -26.64 -0.23 -7.28
C PRO A 71 -25.81 -1.25 -6.49
N VAL A 72 -24.65 -0.86 -5.98
CA VAL A 72 -23.67 -1.72 -5.27
C VAL A 72 -23.48 -1.14 -3.87
N ARG A 73 -23.58 -1.96 -2.84
CA ARG A 73 -23.25 -1.53 -1.48
C ARG A 73 -21.73 -1.56 -1.27
N ILE A 74 -21.15 -0.38 -1.14
CA ILE A 74 -19.73 -0.23 -0.82
C ILE A 74 -19.60 0.76 0.33
N GLY A 75 -19.04 0.31 1.44
CA GLY A 75 -18.72 1.16 2.57
C GLY A 75 -17.23 1.51 2.57
N PHE A 76 -16.91 2.74 2.95
CA PHE A 76 -15.55 3.13 3.29
C PHE A 76 -15.30 2.77 4.76
N GLY A 77 -14.43 1.79 5.03
CA GLY A 77 -14.28 1.25 6.36
C GLY A 77 -12.89 0.77 6.69
N VAL A 78 -12.67 0.64 8.00
CA VAL A 78 -11.46 0.05 8.58
C VAL A 78 -11.79 -1.28 9.24
N LEU A 79 -10.87 -2.23 9.09
CA LEU A 79 -10.90 -3.53 9.75
C LEU A 79 -9.64 -3.66 10.60
N VAL A 80 -9.84 -3.78 11.90
CA VAL A 80 -8.77 -3.99 12.88
C VAL A 80 -8.84 -5.43 13.36
N ASP A 81 -7.86 -6.22 12.96
CA ASP A 81 -7.67 -7.62 13.34
C ASP A 81 -6.17 -7.89 13.60
N PRO A 82 -5.78 -9.05 14.11
CA PRO A 82 -4.37 -9.32 14.41
C PRO A 82 -3.43 -9.09 13.23
N LEU A 83 -3.84 -9.47 12.02
CA LEU A 83 -3.01 -9.30 10.82
C LEU A 83 -2.81 -7.81 10.48
N SER A 84 -3.89 -7.02 10.51
CA SER A 84 -3.82 -5.59 10.22
C SER A 84 -3.06 -4.81 11.29
N ILE A 85 -3.22 -5.15 12.59
CA ILE A 85 -2.49 -4.52 13.69
C ILE A 85 -0.98 -4.70 13.52
N VAL A 86 -0.53 -5.95 13.30
CA VAL A 86 0.90 -6.25 13.15
C VAL A 86 1.48 -5.49 11.97
N LEU A 87 0.83 -5.55 10.80
CA LEU A 87 1.36 -4.88 9.60
C LEU A 87 1.26 -3.36 9.67
N ALA A 88 0.20 -2.80 10.25
CA ALA A 88 0.09 -1.35 10.45
C ALA A 88 1.22 -0.83 11.34
N ASN A 89 1.58 -1.56 12.40
CA ASN A 89 2.70 -1.20 13.26
C ASN A 89 4.04 -1.28 12.52
N VAL A 90 4.30 -2.36 11.78
CA VAL A 90 5.52 -2.48 10.96
C VAL A 90 5.63 -1.31 9.98
N VAL A 91 4.55 -1.00 9.26
CA VAL A 91 4.52 0.09 8.29
C VAL A 91 4.73 1.44 8.98
N ALA A 92 3.93 1.77 9.99
CA ALA A 92 3.91 3.11 10.60
C ALA A 92 5.21 3.40 11.36
N VAL A 93 5.70 2.47 12.18
CA VAL A 93 6.89 2.67 13.01
C VAL A 93 8.16 2.75 12.16
N ILE A 94 8.36 1.80 11.23
CA ILE A 94 9.55 1.82 10.38
C ILE A 94 9.54 3.05 9.47
N SER A 95 8.38 3.40 8.92
CA SER A 95 8.25 4.61 8.09
C SER A 95 8.58 5.87 8.89
N PHE A 96 8.13 5.99 10.14
CA PHE A 96 8.47 7.12 11.00
C PHE A 96 9.99 7.22 11.23
N VAL A 97 10.65 6.11 11.54
CA VAL A 97 12.12 6.08 11.73
C VAL A 97 12.84 6.53 10.45
N ILE A 98 12.39 6.07 9.28
CA ILE A 98 12.92 6.51 7.97
C ILE A 98 12.67 8.00 7.75
N MET A 99 11.49 8.52 8.10
CA MET A 99 11.16 9.95 8.00
C MET A 99 12.09 10.81 8.87
N VAL A 100 12.41 10.36 10.10
CA VAL A 100 13.40 11.03 10.97
C VAL A 100 14.78 11.08 10.28
N TYR A 101 15.24 9.96 9.73
CA TYR A 101 16.50 9.90 8.98
C TYR A 101 16.50 10.87 7.79
N CYS A 102 15.36 10.99 7.08
CA CYS A 102 15.23 11.86 5.92
C CYS A 102 15.40 13.35 6.22
N VAL A 103 15.20 13.79 7.47
CA VAL A 103 15.45 15.20 7.89
C VAL A 103 16.89 15.60 7.61
N GLY A 104 17.84 14.71 7.93
CA GLY A 104 19.25 14.93 7.63
C GLY A 104 19.61 14.65 6.17
N TYR A 105 19.10 13.55 5.63
CA TYR A 105 19.43 13.10 4.27
C TYR A 105 19.01 14.08 3.18
N MET A 106 17.80 14.64 3.28
CA MET A 106 17.23 15.56 2.29
C MET A 106 17.56 17.04 2.54
N LYS A 107 18.37 17.33 3.57
CA LYS A 107 18.70 18.71 3.93
C LYS A 107 19.38 19.43 2.78
N GLY A 108 18.76 20.52 2.33
CA GLY A 108 19.30 21.34 1.23
C GLY A 108 18.86 20.89 -0.17
N ASP A 109 18.10 19.81 -0.32
CA ASP A 109 17.57 19.43 -1.63
C ASP A 109 16.43 20.38 -2.03
N PRO A 110 16.48 20.98 -3.25
CA PRO A 110 15.45 21.92 -3.72
C PRO A 110 14.07 21.27 -3.87
N ALA A 111 14.00 19.95 -4.07
CA ALA A 111 12.77 19.21 -4.24
C ALA A 111 12.24 18.58 -2.91
N GLN A 112 12.78 18.97 -1.77
CA GLN A 112 12.44 18.43 -0.46
C GLN A 112 10.93 18.46 -0.16
N THR A 113 10.21 19.50 -0.60
CA THR A 113 8.75 19.59 -0.45
C THR A 113 8.02 18.44 -1.15
N ARG A 114 8.41 18.15 -2.39
CA ARG A 114 7.86 17.05 -3.18
C ARG A 114 8.21 15.69 -2.55
N PHE A 115 9.42 15.56 -2.00
CA PHE A 115 9.83 14.37 -1.28
C PHE A 115 8.90 14.06 -0.09
N TRP A 116 8.69 15.04 0.79
CA TRP A 116 7.81 14.88 1.95
C TRP A 116 6.35 14.57 1.58
N MET A 117 5.85 15.23 0.52
CA MET A 117 4.51 14.94 -0.02
C MET A 117 4.38 13.47 -0.43
N TRP A 118 5.32 12.98 -1.25
CA TRP A 118 5.27 11.59 -1.71
C TRP A 118 5.50 10.57 -0.59
N MET A 119 6.40 10.86 0.36
CA MET A 119 6.65 9.98 1.51
C MET A 119 5.40 9.83 2.38
N ASN A 120 4.77 10.93 2.78
CA ASN A 120 3.52 10.88 3.55
C ASN A 120 2.38 10.23 2.75
N GLY A 121 2.24 10.55 1.47
CA GLY A 121 1.26 9.92 0.59
C GLY A 121 1.45 8.40 0.51
N PHE A 122 2.68 7.95 0.39
CA PHE A 122 3.03 6.53 0.37
C PHE A 122 2.67 5.82 1.69
N ILE A 123 3.05 6.42 2.83
CA ILE A 123 2.76 5.88 4.17
C ILE A 123 1.25 5.74 4.37
N GLY A 124 0.50 6.82 4.11
CA GLY A 124 -0.96 6.80 4.26
C GLY A 124 -1.66 5.82 3.33
N SER A 125 -1.18 5.70 2.10
CA SER A 125 -1.71 4.74 1.13
C SER A 125 -1.47 3.29 1.55
N MET A 126 -0.29 3.00 2.13
CA MET A 126 0.02 1.67 2.64
C MET A 126 -0.81 1.33 3.88
N LEU A 127 -1.04 2.30 4.78
CA LEU A 127 -1.90 2.12 5.94
C LEU A 127 -3.38 1.97 5.55
N LEU A 128 -3.84 2.69 4.51
CA LEU A 128 -5.16 2.47 3.91
C LEU A 128 -5.30 1.04 3.38
N LEU A 129 -4.29 0.54 2.66
CA LEU A 129 -4.27 -0.82 2.15
C LEU A 129 -4.41 -1.85 3.27
N VAL A 130 -3.61 -1.70 4.34
CA VAL A 130 -3.54 -2.68 5.45
C VAL A 130 -4.77 -2.64 6.35
N LEU A 131 -5.36 -1.47 6.57
CA LEU A 131 -6.48 -1.28 7.51
C LEU A 131 -7.85 -1.26 6.81
N SER A 132 -7.94 -1.41 5.48
CA SER A 132 -9.22 -1.40 4.79
C SER A 132 -10.11 -2.60 5.15
N SER A 133 -11.41 -2.36 5.24
CA SER A 133 -12.40 -3.41 5.54
C SER A 133 -12.87 -4.19 4.31
N ASN A 134 -12.48 -3.77 3.11
CA ASN A 134 -12.93 -4.40 1.87
C ASN A 134 -11.88 -4.35 0.75
N LEU A 135 -12.05 -5.23 -0.24
CA LEU A 135 -11.14 -5.38 -1.38
C LEU A 135 -11.04 -4.13 -2.26
N LEU A 136 -12.10 -3.32 -2.38
CA LEU A 136 -12.05 -2.13 -3.23
C LEU A 136 -11.15 -1.06 -2.62
N PHE A 137 -11.31 -0.75 -1.33
CA PHE A 137 -10.45 0.23 -0.65
C PHE A 137 -9.03 -0.27 -0.47
N LEU A 138 -8.86 -1.58 -0.26
CA LEU A 138 -7.53 -2.21 -0.36
C LEU A 138 -6.91 -1.93 -1.73
N PHE A 139 -7.66 -2.14 -2.83
CA PHE A 139 -7.18 -1.89 -4.19
C PHE A 139 -6.88 -0.41 -4.45
N ILE A 140 -7.69 0.52 -3.92
CA ILE A 140 -7.41 1.96 -3.99
C ILE A 140 -6.08 2.28 -3.30
N GLY A 141 -5.89 1.81 -2.06
CA GLY A 141 -4.61 1.94 -1.35
C GLY A 141 -3.45 1.33 -2.14
N TRP A 142 -3.67 0.16 -2.73
CA TRP A 142 -2.72 -0.54 -3.59
C TRP A 142 -2.26 0.29 -4.79
N LYS A 143 -3.20 0.95 -5.48
CA LYS A 143 -2.89 1.83 -6.61
C LYS A 143 -2.18 3.10 -6.18
N LEU A 144 -2.61 3.70 -5.07
CA LEU A 144 -1.97 4.90 -4.52
C LEU A 144 -0.52 4.63 -4.10
N VAL A 145 -0.23 3.47 -3.48
CA VAL A 145 1.15 3.02 -3.20
C VAL A 145 1.96 2.95 -4.49
N GLY A 146 1.38 2.42 -5.58
CA GLY A 146 2.02 2.37 -6.90
C GLY A 146 2.35 3.76 -7.47
N VAL A 147 1.40 4.70 -7.38
CA VAL A 147 1.62 6.08 -7.85
C VAL A 147 2.67 6.80 -7.00
N CYS A 148 2.62 6.65 -5.66
CA CYS A 148 3.64 7.26 -4.80
C CYS A 148 5.02 6.65 -5.04
N SER A 149 5.12 5.32 -5.28
CA SER A 149 6.39 4.68 -5.61
C SER A 149 6.96 5.18 -6.93
N TYR A 150 6.13 5.39 -7.96
CA TYR A 150 6.54 6.03 -9.20
C TYR A 150 7.18 7.39 -8.96
N GLY A 151 6.51 8.27 -8.19
CA GLY A 151 7.00 9.60 -7.85
C GLY A 151 8.27 9.61 -7.00
N LEU A 152 8.47 8.57 -6.19
CA LEU A 152 9.65 8.41 -5.32
C LEU A 152 10.83 7.75 -6.05
N ILE A 153 10.60 6.71 -6.85
CA ILE A 153 11.65 6.07 -7.66
C ILE A 153 12.15 7.04 -8.73
N GLY A 154 11.22 7.70 -9.42
CA GLY A 154 11.53 8.73 -10.41
C GLY A 154 11.83 10.11 -9.80
N PHE A 155 12.24 10.19 -8.52
CA PHE A 155 12.39 11.46 -7.82
C PHE A 155 13.33 12.43 -8.56
N TYR A 156 14.43 11.93 -9.10
CA TYR A 156 15.41 12.69 -9.88
C TYR A 156 15.06 12.72 -11.37
N TYR A 157 13.79 12.97 -11.71
CA TYR A 157 13.22 12.93 -13.08
C TYR A 157 13.89 13.86 -14.10
N GLN A 158 14.76 14.78 -13.66
CA GLN A 158 15.58 15.60 -14.54
C GLN A 158 16.72 14.80 -15.19
N ASP A 159 16.87 13.55 -14.85
CA ASP A 159 17.78 12.58 -15.42
C ASP A 159 19.25 13.04 -15.49
N GLN A 160 19.69 13.78 -14.46
CA GLN A 160 21.09 14.14 -14.35
C GLN A 160 21.95 12.88 -14.24
N ARG A 161 23.02 12.79 -15.02
CA ARG A 161 23.87 11.58 -15.14
C ARG A 161 24.38 11.03 -13.81
N LYS A 162 24.57 11.87 -12.80
CA LYS A 162 24.99 11.46 -11.44
C LYS A 162 24.00 10.54 -10.70
N TYR A 163 22.73 10.52 -11.15
CA TYR A 163 21.67 9.70 -10.57
C TYR A 163 21.32 8.49 -11.43
N TRP A 164 22.01 8.29 -12.55
CA TRP A 164 21.80 7.10 -13.37
C TRP A 164 22.35 5.88 -12.65
N ILE A 165 21.65 4.77 -12.76
CA ILE A 165 22.09 3.47 -12.24
C ILE A 165 22.50 2.54 -13.38
N GLY A 166 23.18 1.45 -13.02
CA GLY A 166 23.71 0.51 -14.01
C GLY A 166 25.15 0.82 -14.40
N GLY A 167 25.61 0.28 -15.51
CA GLY A 167 26.99 0.35 -15.95
C GLY A 167 27.15 0.04 -17.44
N PRO A 168 28.40 -0.04 -17.91
CA PRO A 168 28.66 -0.44 -19.28
C PRO A 168 28.14 -1.89 -19.55
N PRO A 169 27.96 -2.26 -20.80
CA PRO A 169 27.47 -3.60 -21.16
C PRO A 169 28.15 -4.72 -20.37
N PRO A 170 27.39 -5.74 -19.92
CA PRO A 170 26.01 -6.05 -20.31
C PRO A 170 24.90 -5.31 -19.53
N THR A 171 25.22 -4.47 -18.53
CA THR A 171 24.25 -3.75 -17.72
C THR A 171 24.00 -2.35 -18.28
N PRO A 172 22.85 -2.07 -18.94
CA PRO A 172 22.59 -0.76 -19.50
C PRO A 172 22.43 0.29 -18.40
N PHE A 173 22.74 1.56 -18.73
CA PHE A 173 22.40 2.68 -17.88
C PHE A 173 20.89 2.94 -17.91
N VAL A 174 20.30 3.13 -16.73
CA VAL A 174 18.88 3.43 -16.55
C VAL A 174 18.73 4.80 -15.90
N LYS A 175 17.85 5.62 -16.47
CA LYS A 175 17.52 6.95 -15.94
C LYS A 175 16.45 6.85 -14.84
N PRO A 176 16.47 7.72 -13.83
CA PRO A 176 15.45 7.74 -12.78
C PRO A 176 14.02 7.85 -13.31
N SER A 177 13.76 8.66 -14.33
CA SER A 177 12.43 8.79 -14.93
C SER A 177 11.95 7.48 -15.57
N GLU A 178 12.84 6.77 -16.26
CA GLU A 178 12.57 5.47 -16.89
C GLU A 178 12.33 4.39 -15.84
N ALA A 179 13.16 4.36 -14.78
CA ALA A 179 13.00 3.43 -13.67
C ALA A 179 11.64 3.58 -12.95
N GLY A 180 11.24 4.83 -12.68
CA GLY A 180 9.94 5.10 -12.08
C GLY A 180 8.79 4.64 -12.97
N LEU A 181 8.84 5.01 -14.27
CA LEU A 181 7.82 4.61 -15.24
C LEU A 181 7.74 3.09 -15.38
N LYS A 182 8.87 2.40 -15.47
CA LYS A 182 8.93 0.93 -15.53
C LYS A 182 8.29 0.30 -14.31
N ALA A 183 8.58 0.80 -13.09
CA ALA A 183 7.97 0.32 -11.86
C ALA A 183 6.44 0.46 -11.90
N LEU A 184 5.91 1.62 -12.35
CA LEU A 184 4.48 1.87 -12.46
C LEU A 184 3.81 0.94 -13.48
N VAL A 185 4.41 0.75 -14.66
CA VAL A 185 3.84 -0.05 -15.75
C VAL A 185 3.88 -1.54 -15.41
N VAL A 186 5.03 -2.06 -14.97
CA VAL A 186 5.18 -3.49 -14.64
C VAL A 186 4.26 -3.90 -13.50
N THR A 187 4.22 -3.11 -12.41
CA THR A 187 3.28 -3.40 -11.32
C THR A 187 1.83 -3.19 -11.76
N GLY A 188 1.58 -2.22 -12.66
CA GLY A 188 0.27 -1.92 -13.22
C GLY A 188 -0.35 -3.08 -14.00
N VAL A 189 0.46 -3.89 -14.71
CA VAL A 189 -0.02 -5.11 -15.38
C VAL A 189 -0.60 -6.09 -14.36
N GLY A 190 0.13 -6.38 -13.28
CA GLY A 190 -0.37 -7.23 -12.19
C GLY A 190 -1.63 -6.67 -11.54
N ASP A 191 -1.67 -5.35 -11.34
CA ASP A 191 -2.82 -4.65 -10.74
C ASP A 191 -4.10 -4.78 -11.61
N MET A 192 -4.00 -4.71 -12.94
CA MET A 192 -5.16 -4.86 -13.84
C MET A 192 -5.72 -6.28 -13.79
N LEU A 193 -4.85 -7.28 -13.77
CA LEU A 193 -5.27 -8.67 -13.61
C LEU A 193 -5.93 -8.89 -12.24
N MET A 194 -5.35 -8.35 -11.16
CA MET A 194 -5.93 -8.39 -9.82
C MET A 194 -7.31 -7.73 -9.77
N LEU A 195 -7.50 -6.58 -10.44
CA LEU A 195 -8.82 -5.95 -10.53
C LEU A 195 -9.83 -6.88 -11.20
N GLY A 196 -9.45 -7.58 -12.27
CA GLY A 196 -10.29 -8.60 -12.89
C GLY A 196 -10.70 -9.70 -11.90
N GLY A 197 -9.76 -10.17 -11.08
CA GLY A 197 -10.03 -11.14 -10.01
C GLY A 197 -11.01 -10.60 -8.94
N ILE A 198 -10.85 -9.34 -8.53
CA ILE A 198 -11.75 -8.66 -7.57
C ILE A 198 -13.17 -8.55 -8.14
N LEU A 199 -13.31 -8.19 -9.41
CA LEU A 199 -14.62 -8.07 -10.06
C LEU A 199 -15.31 -9.42 -10.20
N LEU A 200 -14.59 -10.47 -10.57
CA LEU A 200 -15.11 -11.82 -10.60
C LEU A 200 -15.52 -12.31 -9.20
N MET A 201 -14.69 -12.05 -8.18
CA MET A 201 -15.05 -12.37 -6.80
C MET A 201 -16.34 -11.65 -6.38
N TYR A 202 -16.48 -10.36 -6.72
CA TYR A 202 -17.72 -9.63 -6.46
C TYR A 202 -18.92 -10.22 -7.17
N PHE A 203 -18.76 -10.66 -8.42
CA PHE A 203 -19.84 -11.27 -9.21
C PHE A 203 -20.41 -12.53 -8.54
N TYR A 204 -19.54 -13.36 -7.93
CA TYR A 204 -19.99 -14.58 -7.27
C TYR A 204 -20.40 -14.37 -5.79
N ALA A 205 -19.71 -13.50 -5.07
CA ALA A 205 -19.93 -13.29 -3.64
C ALA A 205 -20.97 -12.20 -3.33
N GLY A 206 -21.22 -11.26 -4.27
CA GLY A 206 -22.12 -10.13 -4.07
C GLY A 206 -21.62 -9.06 -3.12
N THR A 207 -20.43 -9.25 -2.54
CA THR A 207 -19.80 -8.34 -1.57
C THR A 207 -18.30 -8.27 -1.78
N LEU A 208 -17.68 -7.17 -1.33
CA LEU A 208 -16.23 -7.01 -1.26
C LEU A 208 -15.72 -6.85 0.18
N ASN A 209 -16.62 -6.85 1.16
CA ASN A 209 -16.29 -6.77 2.58
C ASN A 209 -15.63 -8.06 3.04
N PHE A 210 -14.51 -7.97 3.77
CA PHE A 210 -13.74 -9.14 4.18
C PHE A 210 -14.49 -10.05 5.13
N LEU A 211 -15.19 -9.51 6.14
CA LEU A 211 -15.91 -10.33 7.11
C LEU A 211 -17.09 -11.06 6.44
N GLU A 212 -17.80 -10.38 5.56
CA GLU A 212 -18.89 -11.00 4.77
C GLU A 212 -18.35 -12.05 3.81
N LEU A 213 -17.22 -11.79 3.13
CA LEU A 213 -16.56 -12.76 2.25
C LEU A 213 -16.17 -14.02 3.01
N TYR A 214 -15.64 -13.89 4.23
CA TYR A 214 -15.27 -15.05 5.04
C TYR A 214 -16.50 -15.82 5.54
N ALA A 215 -17.53 -15.11 6.01
CA ALA A 215 -18.76 -15.73 6.52
C ALA A 215 -19.52 -16.49 5.42
N THR A 216 -19.50 -16.00 4.18
CA THR A 216 -20.21 -16.60 3.05
C THR A 216 -19.32 -17.44 2.12
N ALA A 217 -18.06 -17.68 2.51
CA ALA A 217 -17.07 -18.38 1.69
C ALA A 217 -17.57 -19.74 1.15
N PRO A 218 -18.20 -20.65 1.93
CA PRO A 218 -18.70 -21.92 1.40
C PRO A 218 -19.71 -21.73 0.28
N THR A 219 -20.56 -20.70 0.35
CA THR A 219 -21.64 -20.47 -0.62
C THR A 219 -21.10 -19.98 -1.97
N TRP A 220 -20.29 -18.91 -1.97
CA TRP A 220 -19.80 -18.35 -3.23
C TRP A 220 -18.68 -19.18 -3.86
N LEU A 221 -17.88 -19.89 -3.05
CA LEU A 221 -16.91 -20.88 -3.58
C LEU A 221 -17.61 -22.06 -4.25
N ALA A 222 -18.70 -22.58 -3.67
CA ALA A 222 -19.51 -23.62 -4.30
C ALA A 222 -20.12 -23.12 -5.62
N ALA A 223 -20.66 -21.90 -5.64
CA ALA A 223 -21.20 -21.29 -6.85
C ALA A 223 -20.10 -21.10 -7.93
N MET A 224 -18.91 -20.68 -7.55
CA MET A 224 -17.75 -20.52 -8.44
C MET A 224 -17.27 -21.90 -8.94
N GLY A 225 -17.30 -22.93 -8.12
CA GLY A 225 -16.91 -24.30 -8.42
C GLY A 225 -17.80 -25.01 -9.45
N THR A 226 -19.03 -24.50 -9.71
CA THR A 226 -19.89 -25.01 -10.80
C THR A 226 -19.28 -24.81 -12.19
N SER A 227 -18.37 -23.85 -12.34
CA SER A 227 -17.63 -23.58 -13.58
C SER A 227 -16.21 -24.14 -13.46
N PRO A 228 -15.83 -25.18 -14.23
CA PRO A 228 -14.51 -25.78 -14.13
C PRO A 228 -13.37 -24.77 -14.27
N GLY A 229 -12.44 -24.77 -13.34
CA GLY A 229 -11.27 -23.88 -13.36
C GLY A 229 -11.53 -22.42 -12.94
N MET A 230 -12.77 -22.02 -12.60
CA MET A 230 -13.07 -20.64 -12.24
C MET A 230 -12.40 -20.22 -10.93
N VAL A 231 -12.37 -21.06 -9.91
CA VAL A 231 -11.66 -20.80 -8.65
C VAL A 231 -10.18 -20.57 -8.91
N THR A 232 -9.58 -21.43 -9.74
CA THR A 232 -8.17 -21.31 -10.13
C THR A 232 -7.92 -20.00 -10.90
N LEU A 233 -8.78 -19.66 -11.86
CA LEU A 233 -8.67 -18.42 -12.62
C LEU A 233 -8.71 -17.19 -11.69
N VAL A 234 -9.70 -17.10 -10.82
CA VAL A 234 -9.85 -15.99 -9.87
C VAL A 234 -8.64 -15.92 -8.93
N SER A 235 -8.17 -17.06 -8.43
CA SER A 235 -6.98 -17.12 -7.57
C SER A 235 -5.71 -16.61 -8.29
N LEU A 236 -5.48 -17.03 -9.54
CA LEU A 236 -4.35 -16.57 -10.35
C LEU A 236 -4.44 -15.08 -10.68
N LEU A 237 -5.63 -14.57 -10.99
CA LEU A 237 -5.86 -13.16 -11.24
C LEU A 237 -5.59 -12.33 -9.98
N LEU A 238 -6.04 -12.77 -8.81
CA LEU A 238 -5.77 -12.10 -7.53
C LEU A 238 -4.28 -12.16 -7.17
N LEU A 239 -3.58 -13.24 -7.48
CA LEU A 239 -2.13 -13.38 -7.25
C LEU A 239 -1.28 -12.51 -8.17
N ALA A 240 -1.78 -12.09 -9.33
CA ALA A 240 -1.02 -11.26 -10.26
C ALA A 240 -0.60 -9.91 -9.64
N GLY A 241 -1.45 -9.29 -8.81
CA GLY A 241 -1.10 -8.08 -8.05
C GLY A 241 0.09 -8.32 -7.11
N PRO A 242 0.03 -9.30 -6.19
CA PRO A 242 1.16 -9.74 -5.38
C PRO A 242 2.44 -10.02 -6.16
N LEU A 243 2.37 -10.74 -7.29
CA LEU A 243 3.53 -10.99 -8.14
C LEU A 243 4.18 -9.70 -8.62
N GLY A 244 3.37 -8.72 -9.04
CA GLY A 244 3.85 -7.40 -9.47
C GLY A 244 4.50 -6.60 -8.34
N LYS A 245 3.81 -6.40 -7.23
CA LYS A 245 4.30 -5.59 -6.10
C LYS A 245 5.45 -6.23 -5.33
N SER A 246 5.43 -7.54 -5.17
CA SER A 246 6.50 -8.27 -4.49
C SER A 246 7.65 -8.65 -5.42
N ALA A 247 7.66 -8.12 -6.66
CA ALA A 247 8.69 -8.34 -7.66
C ALA A 247 9.02 -9.83 -7.86
N GLN A 248 7.99 -10.65 -8.02
CA GLN A 248 8.15 -12.06 -8.32
C GLN A 248 8.20 -12.27 -9.83
N PHE A 249 8.89 -13.33 -10.26
CA PHE A 249 8.92 -13.70 -11.68
C PHE A 249 7.48 -13.90 -12.23
N PRO A 250 7.16 -13.38 -13.42
CA PRO A 250 8.00 -12.64 -14.36
C PRO A 250 8.03 -11.10 -14.16
N LEU A 251 7.33 -10.54 -13.15
CA LEU A 251 7.15 -9.10 -12.94
C LEU A 251 8.21 -8.49 -11.98
N HIS A 252 9.45 -8.97 -12.03
CA HIS A 252 10.51 -8.60 -11.06
C HIS A 252 11.48 -7.52 -11.53
N GLU A 253 11.52 -7.23 -12.84
CA GLU A 253 12.55 -6.36 -13.43
C GLU A 253 12.58 -4.91 -12.94
N TRP A 254 11.49 -4.41 -12.37
CA TRP A 254 11.42 -3.06 -11.85
C TRP A 254 12.21 -2.87 -10.54
N LEU A 255 12.39 -3.96 -9.77
CA LEU A 255 12.95 -3.92 -8.41
C LEU A 255 14.42 -3.47 -8.38
N PRO A 256 15.34 -3.99 -9.21
CA PRO A 256 16.72 -3.51 -9.26
C PRO A 256 16.81 -2.04 -9.68
N GLU A 257 15.95 -1.61 -10.62
CA GLU A 257 15.94 -0.27 -11.14
C GLU A 257 15.32 0.75 -10.17
N ALA A 258 14.52 0.30 -9.20
CA ALA A 258 13.97 1.15 -8.15
C ALA A 258 15.06 1.82 -7.27
N MET A 259 16.30 1.35 -7.34
CA MET A 259 17.46 1.97 -6.67
C MET A 259 17.87 3.32 -7.28
N ALA A 260 17.28 3.75 -8.40
CA ALA A 260 17.51 5.08 -8.98
C ALA A 260 16.92 6.23 -8.11
N GLY A 261 16.00 5.93 -7.24
CA GLY A 261 15.46 6.88 -6.26
C GLY A 261 16.40 7.15 -5.08
N PRO A 262 16.07 8.13 -4.21
CA PRO A 262 16.82 8.38 -2.98
C PRO A 262 16.89 7.13 -2.09
N SER A 263 18.04 6.87 -1.44
CA SER A 263 18.25 5.66 -0.63
C SER A 263 17.18 5.41 0.45
N PRO A 264 16.65 6.42 1.17
CA PRO A 264 15.56 6.22 2.13
C PRO A 264 14.28 5.68 1.50
N VAL A 265 14.03 6.04 0.23
CA VAL A 265 12.87 5.53 -0.54
C VAL A 265 13.01 4.04 -0.77
N SER A 266 14.20 3.60 -1.19
CA SER A 266 14.48 2.18 -1.38
C SER A 266 14.31 1.41 -0.07
N ALA A 267 14.79 1.96 1.05
CA ALA A 267 14.58 1.37 2.38
C ALA A 267 13.08 1.24 2.71
N LEU A 268 12.26 2.26 2.43
CA LEU A 268 10.83 2.25 2.69
C LEU A 268 10.10 1.21 1.83
N ILE A 269 10.34 1.23 0.51
CA ILE A 269 9.67 0.36 -0.47
C ILE A 269 9.98 -1.12 -0.19
N HIS A 270 11.25 -1.45 0.05
CA HIS A 270 11.70 -2.85 0.08
C HIS A 270 11.62 -3.48 1.48
N ALA A 271 11.88 -2.72 2.54
CA ALA A 271 11.95 -3.29 3.89
C ALA A 271 10.56 -3.50 4.53
N ALA A 272 9.69 -2.49 4.49
CA ALA A 272 8.52 -2.46 5.36
C ALA A 272 7.17 -2.39 4.65
N THR A 273 7.14 -2.01 3.35
CA THR A 273 5.89 -1.54 2.77
C THR A 273 5.50 -2.22 1.45
N MET A 274 5.85 -1.65 0.29
CA MET A 274 5.29 -2.05 -1.01
C MET A 274 5.45 -3.55 -1.31
N VAL A 275 6.64 -4.11 -1.12
CA VAL A 275 6.91 -5.53 -1.38
C VAL A 275 6.13 -6.43 -0.43
N LYS A 276 5.84 -5.97 0.80
CA LYS A 276 5.06 -6.72 1.79
C LYS A 276 3.55 -6.67 1.54
N SER A 277 3.06 -5.73 0.72
CA SER A 277 1.64 -5.67 0.37
C SER A 277 1.15 -6.95 -0.32
N GLY A 278 2.00 -7.59 -1.15
CA GLY A 278 1.67 -8.87 -1.77
C GLY A 278 1.50 -9.99 -0.75
N VAL A 279 2.42 -10.08 0.20
CA VAL A 279 2.33 -11.05 1.31
C VAL A 279 1.06 -10.81 2.14
N TYR A 280 0.75 -9.54 2.43
CA TYR A 280 -0.46 -9.16 3.13
C TYR A 280 -1.73 -9.61 2.40
N LEU A 281 -1.82 -9.34 1.09
CA LEU A 281 -3.01 -9.72 0.31
C LEU A 281 -3.20 -11.23 0.28
N VAL A 282 -2.13 -12.00 0.09
CA VAL A 282 -2.20 -13.47 0.12
C VAL A 282 -2.67 -13.94 1.49
N ALA A 283 -2.11 -13.43 2.59
CA ALA A 283 -2.54 -13.77 3.95
C ALA A 283 -4.01 -13.40 4.20
N ARG A 284 -4.47 -12.26 3.67
CA ARG A 284 -5.86 -11.80 3.78
C ARG A 284 -6.83 -12.70 3.00
N LEU A 285 -6.39 -13.31 1.91
CA LEU A 285 -7.19 -14.17 1.05
C LEU A 285 -6.95 -15.67 1.28
N VAL A 286 -6.20 -16.05 2.31
CA VAL A 286 -5.98 -17.47 2.68
C VAL A 286 -7.28 -18.31 2.67
N PRO A 287 -8.42 -17.82 3.19
CA PRO A 287 -9.66 -18.59 3.09
C PRO A 287 -10.06 -18.95 1.65
N LEU A 288 -9.88 -18.05 0.69
CA LEU A 288 -10.14 -18.32 -0.72
C LEU A 288 -9.24 -19.45 -1.25
N PHE A 289 -7.96 -19.40 -0.92
CA PHE A 289 -7.01 -20.41 -1.39
C PHE A 289 -7.16 -21.75 -0.67
N TYR A 290 -7.60 -21.72 0.59
CA TYR A 290 -7.78 -22.93 1.39
C TYR A 290 -9.07 -23.70 1.06
N TYR A 291 -10.18 -23.00 0.85
CA TYR A 291 -11.48 -23.62 0.55
C TYR A 291 -11.70 -23.85 -0.96
N GLY A 292 -10.81 -23.35 -1.81
CA GLY A 292 -10.88 -23.52 -3.26
C GLY A 292 -10.33 -24.88 -3.77
N TYR A 293 -9.84 -25.68 -2.85
CA TYR A 293 -9.38 -27.06 -3.07
C TYR A 293 -10.27 -28.01 -2.23
#